data_a2105f0c6f1c1edffacd4dacd23fe102
#
_entry.id   a2105f0c6f1c1edffacd4dacd23fe102
#
_cell.length_a   1.000
_cell.length_b   1.000
_cell.length_c   1.000
_cell.angle_alpha   90.00
_cell.angle_beta   90.00
_cell.angle_gamma   90.00
#
_symmetry.space_group_name_H-M   'P 1'
#
loop_
_entity.id
_entity.type
_entity.pdbx_description
1 polymer ?
#
loop_
_entity_poly.entity_id
_entity_poly.type
_entity_poly.pdbx_seq_one_letter_code
_entity_poly.pdbx_strand_id
1 'polypeptide(L)'
;MVVEIKEYNSAEEIAETLEKQIADTKSVLGEYLRRLDDIRLLAEKSKKIREVVLKLAGKKAVGESLGEITIGNLSIVLDANQFHELTAIEEVVRSHQERLLVLQKAREALKWLDQLGDTEGLKYLVVENDGVPERILFKIS
;
A
#
# COMPACT_ATOMS: atom_id res chain seq x y z
N MET A 1 6.26 -5.10 -11.29
CA MET A 1 5.23 -4.30 -11.97
C MET A 1 4.50 -5.15 -12.97
N VAL A 2 3.20 -5.26 -12.79
CA VAL A 2 2.36 -6.02 -13.72
C VAL A 2 1.49 -5.03 -14.49
N VAL A 3 1.68 -5.00 -15.81
CA VAL A 3 0.92 -4.13 -16.69
C VAL A 3 -0.08 -4.99 -17.46
N GLU A 4 -1.33 -4.60 -17.42
CA GLU A 4 -2.41 -5.31 -18.07
C GLU A 4 -3.30 -4.37 -18.85
N ILE A 5 -3.97 -4.91 -19.86
CA ILE A 5 -4.99 -4.18 -20.61
C ILE A 5 -6.34 -4.80 -20.29
N LYS A 6 -7.25 -3.98 -19.77
CA LYS A 6 -8.62 -4.42 -19.51
C LYS A 6 -9.59 -3.66 -20.39
N GLU A 7 -10.58 -4.35 -20.88
CA GLU A 7 -11.61 -3.77 -21.72
C GLU A 7 -12.85 -3.44 -20.91
N TYR A 8 -13.38 -2.24 -21.10
CA TYR A 8 -14.61 -1.79 -20.45
C TYR A 8 -15.57 -1.26 -21.50
N ASN A 9 -16.84 -1.37 -21.22
CA ASN A 9 -17.89 -0.91 -22.14
C ASN A 9 -18.34 0.51 -21.85
N SER A 10 -18.07 1.05 -20.68
CA SER A 10 -18.47 2.40 -20.31
C SER A 10 -17.51 3.01 -19.29
N ALA A 11 -17.54 4.32 -19.20
CA ALA A 11 -16.82 5.05 -18.17
C ALA A 11 -17.33 4.69 -16.77
N GLU A 12 -18.62 4.37 -16.65
CA GLU A 12 -19.23 3.98 -15.38
C GLU A 12 -18.62 2.68 -14.84
N GLU A 13 -18.37 1.70 -15.71
CA GLU A 13 -17.70 0.45 -15.32
C GLU A 13 -16.31 0.69 -14.77
N ILE A 14 -15.56 1.60 -15.40
CA ILE A 14 -14.22 1.97 -14.94
C ILE A 14 -14.33 2.64 -13.57
N ALA A 15 -15.27 3.57 -13.41
CA ALA A 15 -15.49 4.28 -12.16
C ALA A 15 -15.89 3.33 -11.01
N GLU A 16 -16.77 2.37 -11.28
CA GLU A 16 -17.18 1.37 -10.30
C GLU A 16 -16.00 0.51 -9.85
N THR A 17 -15.18 0.08 -10.80
CA THR A 17 -13.98 -0.71 -10.50
C THR A 17 -13.01 0.09 -9.63
N LEU A 18 -12.79 1.37 -9.95
CA LEU A 18 -11.94 2.24 -9.16
C LEU A 18 -12.49 2.47 -7.75
N GLU A 19 -13.78 2.69 -7.63
CA GLU A 19 -14.41 2.88 -6.32
C GLU A 19 -14.29 1.65 -5.44
N LYS A 20 -14.40 0.46 -6.05
CA LYS A 20 -14.19 -0.79 -5.33
C LYS A 20 -12.74 -0.91 -4.86
N GLN A 21 -11.78 -0.60 -5.74
CA GLN A 21 -10.37 -0.63 -5.38
C GLN A 21 -10.04 0.38 -4.28
N ILE A 22 -10.64 1.57 -4.33
CA ILE A 22 -10.48 2.58 -3.30
C ILE A 22 -11.02 2.08 -1.96
N ALA A 23 -12.22 1.49 -1.96
CA ALA A 23 -12.83 0.95 -0.74
C ALA A 23 -11.98 -0.18 -0.16
N ASP A 24 -11.51 -1.11 -1.00
CA ASP A 24 -10.67 -2.22 -0.57
C ASP A 24 -9.34 -1.71 0.00
N THR A 25 -8.73 -0.72 -0.65
CA THR A 25 -7.47 -0.12 -0.19
C THR A 25 -7.66 0.59 1.16
N LYS A 26 -8.76 1.32 1.33
CA LYS A 26 -9.08 1.97 2.60
C LYS A 26 -9.27 0.94 3.72
N SER A 27 -9.92 -0.18 3.43
CA SER A 27 -10.15 -1.24 4.39
C SER A 27 -8.84 -1.87 4.85
N VAL A 28 -7.98 -2.22 3.91
CA VAL A 28 -6.67 -2.79 4.20
C VAL A 28 -5.81 -1.79 4.98
N LEU A 29 -5.81 -0.53 4.53
CA LEU A 29 -5.07 0.53 5.21
C LEU A 29 -5.54 0.71 6.65
N GLY A 30 -6.85 0.68 6.89
CA GLY A 30 -7.42 0.77 8.24
C GLY A 30 -6.94 -0.35 9.16
N GLU A 31 -6.84 -1.58 8.64
CA GLU A 31 -6.32 -2.72 9.40
C GLU A 31 -4.85 -2.52 9.77
N TYR A 32 -4.03 -2.09 8.82
CA TYR A 32 -2.61 -1.84 9.08
C TYR A 32 -2.38 -0.65 10.01
N LEU A 33 -3.22 0.38 9.94
CA LEU A 33 -3.13 1.52 10.86
C LEU A 33 -3.42 1.08 12.31
N ARG A 34 -4.35 0.17 12.51
CA ARG A 34 -4.61 -0.40 13.84
C ARG A 34 -3.41 -1.21 14.34
N ARG A 35 -2.85 -2.05 13.47
CA ARG A 35 -1.64 -2.81 13.80
C ARG A 35 -0.47 -1.89 14.12
N LEU A 36 -0.37 -0.78 13.38
CA LEU A 36 0.68 0.19 13.59
C LEU A 36 0.57 0.82 14.99
N ASP A 37 -0.63 1.20 15.42
CA ASP A 37 -0.84 1.76 16.75
C ASP A 37 -0.48 0.75 17.85
N ASP A 38 -0.89 -0.50 17.69
CA ASP A 38 -0.59 -1.54 18.65
C ASP A 38 0.90 -1.83 18.75
N ILE A 39 1.59 -1.92 17.62
CA ILE A 39 3.01 -2.21 17.61
C ILE A 39 3.86 -1.03 18.12
N ARG A 40 3.40 0.20 17.89
CA ARG A 40 4.06 1.39 18.44
C ARG A 40 4.03 1.39 19.95
N LEU A 41 2.91 1.01 20.55
CA LEU A 41 2.81 0.89 22.00
C LEU A 41 3.76 -0.17 22.54
N LEU A 42 3.85 -1.32 21.89
CA LEU A 42 4.77 -2.38 22.28
C LEU A 42 6.23 -1.96 22.11
N ALA A 43 6.54 -1.26 21.04
CA ALA A 43 7.89 -0.78 20.77
C ALA A 43 8.32 0.26 21.83
N GLU A 44 7.42 1.15 22.22
CA GLU A 44 7.70 2.12 23.27
C GLU A 44 7.94 1.46 24.61
N LYS A 45 7.15 0.45 24.97
CA LYS A 45 7.33 -0.31 26.19
C LYS A 45 8.67 -1.04 26.18
N SER A 46 9.02 -1.68 25.07
CA SER A 46 10.30 -2.37 24.91
C SER A 46 11.46 -1.41 25.05
N LYS A 47 11.35 -0.22 24.48
CA LYS A 47 12.37 0.81 24.58
C LYS A 47 12.59 1.25 26.02
N LYS A 48 11.51 1.48 26.76
CA LYS A 48 11.59 1.88 28.17
C LYS A 48 12.22 0.80 29.03
N ILE A 49 11.84 -0.46 28.82
CA ILE A 49 12.41 -1.60 29.53
C ILE A 49 13.90 -1.71 29.24
N ARG A 50 14.28 -1.56 27.97
CA ARG A 50 15.67 -1.60 27.55
C ARG A 50 16.49 -0.48 28.22
N GLU A 51 15.96 0.72 28.26
CA GLU A 51 16.60 1.87 28.91
C GLU A 51 16.82 1.62 30.42
N VAL A 52 15.83 1.06 31.10
CA VAL A 52 15.93 0.72 32.52
C VAL A 52 16.97 -0.37 32.73
N VAL A 53 16.96 -1.42 31.91
CA VAL A 53 17.93 -2.50 32.01
C VAL A 53 19.34 -2.00 31.77
N LEU A 54 19.54 -1.12 30.79
CA LEU A 54 20.84 -0.51 30.52
C LEU A 54 21.35 0.32 31.69
N LYS A 55 20.47 1.05 32.35
CA LYS A 55 20.86 1.84 33.54
C LYS A 55 21.26 0.95 34.68
N LEU A 56 20.57 -0.20 34.86
CA LEU A 56 20.84 -1.10 35.96
C LEU A 56 22.03 -2.00 35.70
N ALA A 57 22.21 -2.41 34.48
CA ALA A 57 23.25 -3.38 34.08
C ALA A 57 24.54 -2.76 33.60
N GLY A 58 24.59 -1.45 33.46
CA GLY A 58 25.74 -0.76 32.87
C GLY A 58 25.85 -0.96 31.36
N LYS A 59 27.06 -0.84 30.86
CA LYS A 59 27.29 -0.76 29.43
C LYS A 59 27.19 -2.05 28.63
N LYS A 60 26.95 -3.16 29.23
CA LYS A 60 26.84 -4.37 28.45
C LYS A 60 25.46 -4.48 27.90
N ALA A 61 25.31 -3.66 26.92
CA ALA A 61 24.11 -3.61 26.20
C ALA A 61 23.75 -4.93 25.68
N VAL A 62 22.55 -5.18 25.81
CA VAL A 62 21.85 -6.19 25.11
C VAL A 62 22.26 -6.16 23.65
N GLY A 63 22.72 -7.23 23.18
CA GLY A 63 23.09 -7.38 21.79
C GLY A 63 21.95 -6.99 20.89
N GLU A 64 22.30 -6.24 19.88
CA GLU A 64 21.33 -5.94 18.87
C GLU A 64 20.95 -7.20 18.14
N SER A 65 19.74 -7.20 17.72
CA SER A 65 19.25 -8.22 16.85
C SER A 65 20.10 -8.38 15.62
N LEU A 66 20.53 -9.51 15.36
CA LEU A 66 21.56 -9.73 14.62
C LEU A 66 21.55 -10.27 13.36
N GLY A 67 20.70 -10.45 12.77
CA GLY A 67 20.92 -11.25 11.66
C GLY A 67 20.00 -10.93 10.54
N GLU A 68 20.42 -10.13 9.65
CA GLU A 68 19.80 -9.99 8.37
C GLU A 68 20.61 -10.77 7.36
N ILE A 69 19.97 -11.74 6.70
CA ILE A 69 20.59 -12.54 5.64
C ILE A 69 19.82 -12.25 4.35
N THR A 70 20.55 -11.93 3.31
CA THR A 70 19.92 -11.70 2.01
C THR A 70 20.22 -12.87 1.08
N ILE A 71 19.16 -13.48 0.55
CA ILE A 71 19.28 -14.54 -0.43
C ILE A 71 18.52 -14.10 -1.68
N GLY A 72 19.23 -13.83 -2.75
CA GLY A 72 18.63 -13.23 -3.96
C GLY A 72 18.02 -11.87 -3.62
N ASN A 73 16.72 -11.70 -3.86
CA ASN A 73 16.03 -10.46 -3.55
C ASN A 73 15.26 -10.52 -2.22
N LEU A 74 15.44 -11.59 -1.46
CA LEU A 74 14.72 -11.79 -0.22
C LEU A 74 15.61 -11.51 0.97
N SER A 75 15.16 -10.61 1.83
CA SER A 75 15.84 -10.34 3.09
C SER A 75 15.15 -11.11 4.21
N ILE A 76 15.92 -11.85 4.96
CA ILE A 76 15.44 -12.64 6.07
C ILE A 76 16.03 -12.06 7.35
N VAL A 77 15.16 -11.63 8.25
CA VAL A 77 15.58 -11.10 9.53
C VAL A 77 15.41 -12.17 10.60
N LEU A 78 16.53 -12.59 11.15
CA LEU A 78 16.52 -13.57 12.22
C LEU A 78 16.28 -12.83 13.53
N ASP A 79 15.48 -13.44 14.40
CA ASP A 79 15.19 -12.87 15.72
C ASP A 79 14.58 -11.46 15.64
N ALA A 80 13.57 -11.31 14.80
CA ALA A 80 12.87 -10.05 14.61
C ALA A 80 12.18 -9.60 15.91
N ASN A 81 12.28 -8.31 16.21
CA ASN A 81 11.63 -7.71 17.36
C ASN A 81 10.55 -6.70 16.93
N GLN A 82 9.96 -6.02 17.90
CA GLN A 82 8.89 -5.05 17.63
C GLN A 82 9.33 -3.91 16.71
N PHE A 83 10.61 -3.53 16.72
CA PHE A 83 11.10 -2.47 15.84
C PHE A 83 11.16 -2.90 14.38
N HIS A 84 11.51 -4.16 14.13
CA HIS A 84 11.50 -4.72 12.78
C HIS A 84 10.07 -4.79 12.25
N GLU A 85 9.14 -5.24 13.08
CA GLU A 85 7.74 -5.31 12.72
C GLU A 85 7.15 -3.91 12.50
N LEU A 86 7.51 -2.94 13.35
CA LEU A 86 7.08 -1.56 13.21
C LEU A 86 7.52 -0.99 11.85
N THR A 87 8.79 -1.16 11.48
CA THR A 87 9.32 -0.66 10.21
C THR A 87 8.59 -1.29 9.03
N ALA A 88 8.36 -2.60 9.09
CA ALA A 88 7.66 -3.31 8.02
C ALA A 88 6.21 -2.79 7.86
N ILE A 89 5.50 -2.60 8.97
CA ILE A 89 4.13 -2.09 8.94
C ILE A 89 4.11 -0.64 8.42
N GLU A 90 5.06 0.19 8.80
CA GLU A 90 5.16 1.56 8.31
C GLU A 90 5.34 1.61 6.79
N GLU A 91 6.13 0.71 6.24
CA GLU A 91 6.29 0.58 4.79
C GLU A 91 4.99 0.18 4.10
N VAL A 92 4.27 -0.77 4.67
CA VAL A 92 2.97 -1.21 4.13
C VAL A 92 1.96 -0.07 4.17
N VAL A 93 1.88 0.66 5.28
CA VAL A 93 0.99 1.81 5.42
C VAL A 93 1.29 2.87 4.37
N ARG A 94 2.56 3.20 4.20
CA ARG A 94 2.98 4.20 3.22
C ARG A 94 2.60 3.77 1.79
N SER A 95 2.86 2.52 1.47
CA SER A 95 2.55 1.96 0.15
C SER A 95 1.05 2.03 -0.15
N HIS A 96 0.20 1.68 0.82
CA HIS A 96 -1.25 1.76 0.64
C HIS A 96 -1.76 3.20 0.59
N GLN A 97 -1.16 4.12 1.34
CA GLN A 97 -1.50 5.54 1.28
C GLN A 97 -1.18 6.11 -0.11
N GLU A 98 -0.04 5.78 -0.66
CA GLU A 98 0.35 6.20 -2.01
C GLU A 98 -0.59 5.62 -3.07
N ARG A 99 -0.92 4.33 -2.94
CA ARG A 99 -1.86 3.67 -3.85
C ARG A 99 -3.24 4.33 -3.78
N LEU A 100 -3.73 4.60 -2.58
CA LEU A 100 -5.02 5.24 -2.39
C LEU A 100 -5.05 6.61 -3.07
N LEU A 101 -3.99 7.40 -2.91
CA LEU A 101 -3.90 8.72 -3.52
C LEU A 101 -3.94 8.63 -5.06
N VAL A 102 -3.21 7.69 -5.64
CA VAL A 102 -3.18 7.50 -7.09
C VAL A 102 -4.56 7.05 -7.61
N LEU A 103 -5.22 6.13 -6.90
CA LEU A 103 -6.56 5.67 -7.26
C LEU A 103 -7.59 6.81 -7.18
N GLN A 104 -7.51 7.65 -6.16
CA GLN A 104 -8.41 8.80 -6.00
C GLN A 104 -8.19 9.83 -7.11
N LYS A 105 -6.94 10.08 -7.49
CA LYS A 105 -6.64 10.98 -8.62
C LYS A 105 -7.17 10.44 -9.94
N ALA A 106 -7.02 9.13 -10.16
CA ALA A 106 -7.58 8.49 -11.35
C ALA A 106 -9.11 8.61 -11.38
N ARG A 107 -9.75 8.41 -10.24
CA ARG A 107 -11.22 8.55 -10.11
C ARG A 107 -11.68 9.97 -10.44
N GLU A 108 -10.94 10.99 -9.98
CA GLU A 108 -11.24 12.37 -10.30
C GLU A 108 -11.07 12.66 -11.78
N ALA A 109 -9.99 12.16 -12.38
CA ALA A 109 -9.73 12.33 -13.81
C ALA A 109 -10.85 11.73 -14.67
N LEU A 110 -11.45 10.62 -14.23
CA LEU A 110 -12.55 10.00 -14.96
C LEU A 110 -13.79 10.88 -15.06
N LYS A 111 -13.98 11.83 -14.16
CA LYS A 111 -15.12 12.75 -14.22
C LYS A 111 -15.12 13.55 -15.51
N TRP A 112 -13.95 13.78 -16.10
CA TRP A 112 -13.86 14.49 -17.36
C TRP A 112 -14.48 13.69 -18.52
N LEU A 113 -14.56 12.37 -18.40
CA LEU A 113 -15.16 11.52 -19.43
C LEU A 113 -16.67 11.72 -19.53
N ASP A 114 -17.30 12.20 -18.46
CA ASP A 114 -18.74 12.50 -18.46
C ASP A 114 -19.08 13.61 -19.48
N GLN A 115 -18.09 14.42 -19.83
CA GLN A 115 -18.26 15.49 -20.79
C GLN A 115 -18.30 15.01 -22.26
N LEU A 116 -17.94 13.75 -22.51
CA LEU A 116 -17.96 13.21 -23.84
C LEU A 116 -19.38 12.99 -24.35
N GLY A 117 -20.36 12.97 -23.47
CA GLY A 117 -21.75 12.73 -23.82
C GLY A 117 -22.02 11.29 -24.24
N ASP A 118 -22.65 11.12 -25.39
CA ASP A 118 -22.98 9.79 -25.90
C ASP A 118 -21.72 9.05 -26.32
N THR A 119 -21.44 7.95 -25.61
CA THR A 119 -20.29 7.10 -25.88
C THR A 119 -20.71 5.73 -26.43
N GLU A 120 -21.93 5.63 -26.94
CA GLU A 120 -22.42 4.39 -27.50
C GLU A 120 -21.52 3.95 -28.67
N GLY A 121 -21.14 2.70 -28.68
CA GLY A 121 -20.24 2.15 -29.69
C GLY A 121 -18.74 2.33 -29.38
N LEU A 122 -18.39 3.04 -28.30
CA LEU A 122 -17.01 3.14 -27.89
C LEU A 122 -16.66 2.02 -26.94
N LYS A 123 -15.47 1.49 -27.12
CA LYS A 123 -14.86 0.58 -26.15
C LYS A 123 -13.69 1.25 -25.50
N TYR A 124 -13.50 0.97 -24.23
CA TYR A 124 -12.43 1.56 -23.45
C TYR A 124 -11.41 0.47 -23.14
N LEU A 125 -10.20 0.66 -23.66
CA LEU A 125 -9.08 -0.20 -23.30
C LEU A 125 -8.26 0.54 -22.26
N VAL A 126 -8.21 0.00 -21.08
CA VAL A 126 -7.50 0.65 -19.97
C VAL A 126 -6.20 -0.09 -19.72
N VAL A 127 -5.10 0.65 -19.84
CA VAL A 127 -3.78 0.13 -19.47
C VAL A 127 -3.61 0.35 -18.00
N GLU A 128 -3.51 -0.73 -17.25
CA GLU A 128 -3.36 -0.70 -15.81
C GLU A 128 -1.99 -1.19 -15.39
N ASN A 129 -1.41 -0.54 -14.38
CA ASN A 129 -0.16 -0.97 -13.78
C ASN A 129 -0.46 -1.33 -12.34
N ASP A 130 -0.31 -2.60 -11.99
CA ASP A 130 -0.69 -3.16 -10.69
C ASP A 130 -2.14 -2.80 -10.29
N GLY A 131 -3.03 -2.87 -11.28
CA GLY A 131 -4.45 -2.55 -11.10
C GLY A 131 -4.81 -1.07 -11.10
N VAL A 132 -3.82 -0.18 -11.24
CA VAL A 132 -4.05 1.26 -11.28
C VAL A 132 -4.10 1.74 -12.73
N PRO A 133 -5.18 2.37 -13.17
CA PRO A 133 -5.27 2.87 -14.53
C PRO A 133 -4.22 3.94 -14.82
N GLU A 134 -3.51 3.79 -15.93
CA GLU A 134 -2.53 4.76 -16.39
C GLU A 134 -2.92 5.43 -17.69
N ARG A 135 -3.57 4.69 -18.57
CA ARG A 135 -4.01 5.21 -19.88
C ARG A 135 -5.33 4.60 -20.28
N ILE A 136 -6.11 5.36 -20.96
CA ILE A 136 -7.38 4.91 -21.53
C ILE A 136 -7.30 5.10 -23.05
N LEU A 137 -7.49 3.99 -23.77
CA LEU A 137 -7.53 4.02 -25.20
C LEU A 137 -8.98 3.87 -25.65
N PHE A 138 -9.47 4.82 -26.43
CA PHE A 138 -10.81 4.73 -26.98
C PHE A 138 -10.75 3.97 -28.31
N LYS A 139 -11.57 2.93 -28.41
CA LYS A 139 -11.64 2.13 -29.61
C LYS A 139 -13.06 2.19 -30.15
N ILE A 140 -13.18 2.57 -31.42
CA ILE A 140 -14.45 2.55 -32.11
C ILE A 140 -14.64 1.15 -32.70
N SER A 141 -15.71 0.51 -32.34
CA SER A 141 -15.99 -0.86 -32.84
C SER A 141 -16.91 -0.82 -34.04
#